data_58685b499fd769e4998169e21558bf8d
#
_entry.id   58685b499fd769e4998169e21558bf8d
#
_cell.length_a   1.000
_cell.length_b   1.000
_cell.length_c   1.000
_cell.angle_alpha   90.00
_cell.angle_beta   90.00
_cell.angle_gamma   90.00
#
_symmetry.space_group_name_H-M   'P 1'
#
loop_
_entity.id
_entity.type
_entity.pdbx_description
1 polymer ?
#
loop_
_entity_poly.entity_id
_entity_poly.type
_entity_poly.pdbx_seq_one_letter_code
_entity_poly.pdbx_strand_id
1 'polypeptide(L)'
;DLTKIDKWFLNKLENIVKTYEDMNSYDTLEDMPVELLRLAKQEGFSDFQIQRAIWKDKGTSTANMDVVREHRKSHGIVPVVKQIDTLAAEFPAQTNYLYLTYNGTKSDIEYERDGKSVIVLGSGAYRIGSSVEFDWCSVTCLQTIQKQGYRGVLINYNPETVSTDYDMCDRLYFDELTFERV
;
A
#
# COMPACT_ATOMS: atom_id res chain seq x y z
N ASP A 1 6.34 -20.27 23.87
CA ASP A 1 7.64 -20.76 24.38
C ASP A 1 8.62 -21.20 23.28
N LEU A 2 8.14 -21.71 22.14
CA LEU A 2 9.01 -22.22 21.05
C LEU A 2 9.81 -21.11 20.37
N THR A 3 9.19 -19.98 20.07
CA THR A 3 9.80 -18.90 19.27
C THR A 3 10.39 -17.78 20.11
N LYS A 4 10.07 -17.71 21.42
CA LYS A 4 10.41 -16.58 22.30
C LYS A 4 9.88 -15.21 21.84
N ILE A 5 8.95 -15.19 20.87
CA ILE A 5 8.28 -13.96 20.44
C ILE A 5 7.38 -13.45 21.58
N ASP A 6 7.41 -12.15 21.83
CA ASP A 6 6.56 -11.52 22.83
C ASP A 6 5.07 -11.72 22.49
N LYS A 7 4.28 -12.03 23.51
CA LYS A 7 2.84 -12.32 23.36
C LYS A 7 2.05 -11.16 22.79
N TRP A 8 2.52 -9.92 22.97
CA TRP A 8 1.87 -8.75 22.40
C TRP A 8 1.80 -8.83 20.87
N PHE A 9 2.92 -9.22 20.21
CA PHE A 9 2.93 -9.42 18.76
C PHE A 9 2.05 -10.59 18.33
N LEU A 10 2.06 -11.68 19.09
CA LEU A 10 1.22 -12.85 18.80
C LEU A 10 -0.27 -12.50 18.89
N ASN A 11 -0.69 -11.69 19.86
CA ASN A 11 -2.06 -11.22 19.99
C ASN A 11 -2.47 -10.33 18.78
N LYS A 12 -1.54 -9.55 18.22
CA LYS A 12 -1.81 -8.76 17.00
C LYS A 12 -2.04 -9.67 15.78
N LEU A 13 -1.24 -10.72 15.65
CA LEU A 13 -1.45 -11.72 14.60
C LEU A 13 -2.77 -12.51 14.80
N GLU A 14 -3.13 -12.80 16.05
CA GLU A 14 -4.41 -13.44 16.37
C GLU A 14 -5.61 -12.59 15.92
N ASN A 15 -5.55 -11.26 16.06
CA ASN A 15 -6.59 -10.37 15.57
C ASN A 15 -6.80 -10.53 14.05
N ILE A 16 -5.71 -10.56 13.28
CA ILE A 16 -5.77 -10.77 11.82
C ILE A 16 -6.42 -12.11 11.49
N VAL A 17 -6.10 -13.17 12.23
CA VAL A 17 -6.71 -14.50 12.05
C VAL A 17 -8.22 -14.44 12.33
N LYS A 18 -8.64 -13.81 13.43
CA LYS A 18 -10.05 -13.64 13.78
C LYS A 18 -10.82 -12.87 12.70
N THR A 19 -10.27 -11.74 12.23
CA THR A 19 -10.88 -10.96 11.15
C THR A 19 -11.03 -11.81 9.88
N TYR A 20 -10.03 -12.64 9.55
CA TYR A 20 -10.13 -13.55 8.42
C TYR A 20 -11.24 -14.60 8.61
N GLU A 21 -11.34 -15.21 9.81
CA GLU A 21 -12.37 -16.17 10.16
C GLU A 21 -13.76 -15.54 10.11
N ASP A 22 -13.91 -14.32 10.63
CA ASP A 22 -15.15 -13.56 10.58
C ASP A 22 -15.58 -13.30 9.12
N MET A 23 -14.70 -12.83 8.25
CA MET A 23 -14.98 -12.66 6.82
C MET A 23 -15.36 -13.97 6.14
N ASN A 24 -14.70 -15.07 6.51
CA ASN A 24 -14.94 -16.41 5.95
C ASN A 24 -16.31 -17.00 6.35
N SER A 25 -17.02 -16.40 7.31
CA SER A 25 -18.38 -16.79 7.70
C SER A 25 -19.46 -16.31 6.73
N TYR A 26 -19.14 -15.35 5.84
CA TYR A 26 -20.06 -14.81 4.85
C TYR A 26 -19.86 -15.46 3.48
N ASP A 27 -20.92 -15.54 2.69
CA ASP A 27 -20.89 -16.10 1.34
C ASP A 27 -20.90 -15.03 0.24
N THR A 28 -21.30 -13.79 0.58
CA THR A 28 -21.34 -12.65 -0.34
C THR A 28 -20.79 -11.37 0.31
N LEU A 29 -20.39 -10.41 -0.50
CA LEU A 29 -19.96 -9.09 -0.01
C LEU A 29 -21.11 -8.28 0.57
N GLU A 30 -22.29 -8.47 0.01
CA GLU A 30 -23.52 -7.74 0.39
C GLU A 30 -23.99 -8.15 1.79
N ASP A 31 -23.79 -9.40 2.18
CA ASP A 31 -24.14 -9.92 3.49
C ASP A 31 -23.14 -9.53 4.59
N MET A 32 -21.91 -9.21 4.19
CA MET A 32 -20.85 -8.85 5.11
C MET A 32 -21.04 -7.41 5.63
N PRO A 33 -21.00 -7.17 6.94
CA PRO A 33 -21.08 -5.81 7.50
C PRO A 33 -19.96 -4.90 6.95
N VAL A 34 -20.34 -3.68 6.57
CA VAL A 34 -19.39 -2.66 6.05
C VAL A 34 -18.27 -2.37 7.05
N GLU A 35 -18.58 -2.45 8.35
CA GLU A 35 -17.58 -2.24 9.40
C GLU A 35 -16.52 -3.34 9.43
N LEU A 36 -16.88 -4.59 9.13
CA LEU A 36 -15.93 -5.69 9.00
C LEU A 36 -15.06 -5.49 7.77
N LEU A 37 -15.62 -5.05 6.66
CA LEU A 37 -14.84 -4.68 5.46
C LEU A 37 -13.85 -3.55 5.75
N ARG A 38 -14.28 -2.53 6.49
CA ARG A 38 -13.42 -1.43 6.92
C ARG A 38 -12.27 -1.92 7.82
N LEU A 39 -12.59 -2.73 8.82
CA LEU A 39 -11.62 -3.32 9.72
C LEU A 39 -10.58 -4.16 8.95
N ALA A 40 -11.03 -5.00 8.03
CA ALA A 40 -10.14 -5.80 7.19
C ALA A 40 -9.16 -4.91 6.39
N LYS A 41 -9.63 -3.82 5.79
CA LYS A 41 -8.74 -2.87 5.10
C LYS A 41 -7.76 -2.18 6.06
N GLN A 42 -8.19 -1.82 7.26
CA GLN A 42 -7.34 -1.21 8.29
C GLN A 42 -6.28 -2.17 8.81
N GLU A 43 -6.58 -3.47 8.89
CA GLU A 43 -5.64 -4.51 9.28
C GLU A 43 -4.72 -4.98 8.14
N GLY A 44 -4.90 -4.44 6.94
CA GLY A 44 -4.00 -4.64 5.81
C GLY A 44 -4.40 -5.74 4.83
N PHE A 45 -5.61 -6.28 4.93
CA PHE A 45 -6.11 -7.22 3.93
C PHE A 45 -6.25 -6.56 2.55
N SER A 46 -5.67 -7.19 1.53
CA SER A 46 -5.87 -6.78 0.14
C SER A 46 -7.27 -7.16 -0.36
N ASP A 47 -7.73 -6.50 -1.41
CA ASP A 47 -9.00 -6.84 -2.06
C ASP A 47 -9.00 -8.32 -2.51
N PHE A 48 -7.82 -8.84 -2.91
CA PHE A 48 -7.63 -10.25 -3.23
C PHE A 48 -7.83 -11.18 -2.02
N GLN A 49 -7.29 -10.82 -0.85
CA GLN A 49 -7.45 -11.63 0.36
C GLN A 49 -8.89 -11.62 0.86
N ILE A 50 -9.59 -10.47 0.79
CA ILE A 50 -11.01 -10.36 1.12
C ILE A 50 -11.85 -11.22 0.19
N GLN A 51 -11.61 -11.11 -1.12
CA GLN A 51 -12.24 -11.98 -2.11
C GLN A 51 -12.07 -13.46 -1.75
N ARG A 52 -10.85 -13.88 -1.44
CA ARG A 52 -10.52 -15.26 -1.11
C ARG A 52 -11.22 -15.75 0.15
N ALA A 53 -11.36 -14.88 1.16
CA ALA A 53 -12.06 -15.22 2.39
C ALA A 53 -13.56 -15.48 2.16
N ILE A 54 -14.22 -14.65 1.33
CA ILE A 54 -15.66 -14.74 1.09
C ILE A 54 -16.02 -15.86 0.11
N TRP A 55 -15.36 -15.90 -1.05
CA TRP A 55 -15.70 -16.88 -2.09
C TRP A 55 -14.97 -18.22 -1.99
N LYS A 56 -14.07 -18.36 -1.02
CA LYS A 56 -13.38 -19.62 -0.73
C LYS A 56 -12.77 -20.22 -2.02
N ASP A 57 -13.13 -21.44 -2.36
CA ASP A 57 -12.59 -22.16 -3.53
C ASP A 57 -13.41 -21.94 -4.82
N LYS A 58 -14.36 -21.00 -4.84
CA LYS A 58 -15.21 -20.74 -6.03
C LYS A 58 -14.47 -20.03 -7.19
N GLY A 59 -13.17 -20.04 -7.17
CA GLY A 59 -12.30 -19.44 -8.20
C GLY A 59 -11.95 -17.98 -7.91
N THR A 60 -10.69 -17.75 -7.59
CA THR A 60 -10.14 -16.41 -7.50
C THR A 60 -9.82 -15.90 -8.91
N SER A 61 -10.45 -14.82 -9.32
CA SER A 61 -10.13 -14.12 -10.58
C SER A 61 -9.88 -12.64 -10.33
N THR A 62 -9.14 -11.99 -11.20
CA THR A 62 -8.94 -10.53 -11.14
C THR A 62 -10.26 -9.77 -11.22
N ALA A 63 -11.25 -10.28 -11.96
CA ALA A 63 -12.58 -9.69 -12.04
C ALA A 63 -13.29 -9.60 -10.68
N ASN A 64 -13.08 -10.56 -9.80
CA ASN A 64 -13.67 -10.53 -8.46
C ASN A 64 -12.98 -9.52 -7.53
N MET A 65 -11.69 -9.22 -7.75
CA MET A 65 -10.98 -8.14 -7.03
C MET A 65 -11.60 -6.78 -7.36
N ASP A 66 -11.97 -6.56 -8.61
CA ASP A 66 -12.65 -5.32 -9.03
C ASP A 66 -14.00 -5.18 -8.35
N VAL A 67 -14.74 -6.28 -8.14
CA VAL A 67 -16.01 -6.28 -7.38
C VAL A 67 -15.77 -5.83 -5.93
N VAL A 68 -14.77 -6.38 -5.25
CA VAL A 68 -14.42 -5.96 -3.88
C VAL A 68 -14.02 -4.48 -3.86
N ARG A 69 -13.20 -4.06 -4.82
CA ARG A 69 -12.75 -2.67 -4.95
C ARG A 69 -13.90 -1.70 -5.14
N GLU A 70 -14.81 -1.96 -6.05
CA GLU A 70 -15.96 -1.10 -6.29
C GLU A 70 -16.93 -1.09 -5.10
N HIS A 71 -17.15 -2.24 -4.47
CA HIS A 71 -17.98 -2.34 -3.28
C HIS A 71 -17.43 -1.50 -2.12
N ARG A 72 -16.12 -1.62 -1.80
CA ARG A 72 -15.54 -0.80 -0.73
C ARG A 72 -15.53 0.69 -1.06
N LYS A 73 -15.30 1.07 -2.31
CA LYS A 73 -15.35 2.47 -2.76
C LYS A 73 -16.75 3.07 -2.64
N SER A 74 -17.79 2.31 -2.97
CA SER A 74 -19.18 2.76 -2.83
C SER A 74 -19.55 3.05 -1.36
N HIS A 75 -18.86 2.41 -0.41
CA HIS A 75 -19.01 2.67 1.04
C HIS A 75 -17.99 3.68 1.59
N GLY A 76 -17.26 4.39 0.71
CA GLY A 76 -16.27 5.40 1.11
C GLY A 76 -15.03 4.81 1.78
N ILE A 77 -14.76 3.51 1.61
CA ILE A 77 -13.55 2.87 2.13
C ILE A 77 -12.45 3.03 1.08
N VAL A 78 -11.72 4.14 1.20
CA VAL A 78 -10.59 4.51 0.35
C VAL A 78 -9.37 4.84 1.21
N PRO A 79 -8.15 4.54 0.74
CA PRO A 79 -6.96 4.88 1.49
C PRO A 79 -6.70 6.39 1.45
N VAL A 80 -5.92 6.84 2.41
CA VAL A 80 -5.36 8.19 2.45
C VAL A 80 -3.85 8.12 2.38
N VAL A 81 -3.22 9.18 1.90
CA VAL A 81 -1.76 9.30 1.85
C VAL A 81 -1.26 9.96 3.12
N LYS A 82 -0.32 9.31 3.78
CA LYS A 82 0.35 9.84 4.96
C LYS A 82 1.83 10.08 4.68
N GLN A 83 2.37 11.14 5.27
CA GLN A 83 3.79 11.45 5.24
C GLN A 83 4.49 10.75 6.39
N ILE A 84 5.67 10.17 6.12
CA ILE A 84 6.49 9.54 7.15
C ILE A 84 7.17 10.65 7.97
N ASP A 85 6.88 10.66 9.27
CA ASP A 85 7.54 11.56 10.21
C ASP A 85 8.90 10.98 10.61
N THR A 86 9.95 11.76 10.36
CA THR A 86 11.34 11.43 10.70
C THR A 86 11.89 12.25 11.86
N LEU A 87 11.05 13.11 12.47
CA LEU A 87 11.45 14.10 13.47
C LEU A 87 10.69 13.93 14.81
N ALA A 88 10.07 12.78 15.04
CA ALA A 88 9.31 12.45 16.26
C ALA A 88 8.24 13.50 16.60
N ALA A 89 7.62 14.11 15.62
CA ALA A 89 6.65 15.19 15.72
C ALA A 89 7.15 16.46 16.44
N GLU A 90 8.45 16.59 16.68
CA GLU A 90 9.03 17.81 17.27
C GLU A 90 9.04 18.97 16.27
N PHE A 91 9.14 18.67 14.99
CA PHE A 91 9.06 19.62 13.88
C PHE A 91 8.18 19.05 12.76
N PRO A 92 7.58 19.90 11.90
CA PRO A 92 6.87 19.42 10.72
C PRO A 92 7.80 18.59 9.81
N ALA A 93 7.37 17.38 9.42
CA ALA A 93 8.11 16.56 8.49
C ALA A 93 8.19 17.26 7.12
N GLN A 94 9.39 17.31 6.54
CA GLN A 94 9.65 17.91 5.23
C GLN A 94 10.09 16.88 4.19
N THR A 95 10.09 15.60 4.56
CA THR A 95 10.45 14.52 3.65
C THR A 95 9.36 14.28 2.62
N ASN A 96 9.77 13.81 1.44
CA ASN A 96 8.84 13.38 0.38
C ASN A 96 8.41 11.91 0.53
N TYR A 97 8.63 11.31 1.70
CA TYR A 97 8.34 9.90 2.02
C TYR A 97 6.88 9.73 2.40
N LEU A 98 6.18 8.96 1.60
CA LEU A 98 4.74 8.78 1.69
C LEU A 98 4.37 7.29 1.75
N TYR A 99 3.20 7.00 2.29
CA TYR A 99 2.59 5.67 2.24
C TYR A 99 1.07 5.76 2.22
N LEU A 100 0.41 4.72 1.73
CA LEU A 100 -1.04 4.60 1.71
C LEU A 100 -1.53 3.82 2.93
N THR A 101 -2.60 4.32 3.55
CA THR A 101 -3.19 3.66 4.71
C THR A 101 -4.71 3.85 4.76
N TYR A 102 -5.41 2.87 5.32
CA TYR A 102 -6.84 2.98 5.67
C TYR A 102 -7.04 3.45 7.13
N ASN A 103 -5.94 3.67 7.87
CA ASN A 103 -5.95 4.14 9.26
C ASN A 103 -5.85 5.68 9.37
N GLY A 104 -6.51 6.40 8.48
CA GLY A 104 -6.51 7.85 8.48
C GLY A 104 -7.82 8.41 7.95
N THR A 105 -8.09 9.68 8.26
CA THR A 105 -9.30 10.39 7.83
C THR A 105 -9.06 11.37 6.69
N LYS A 106 -7.79 11.81 6.51
CA LYS A 106 -7.40 12.76 5.46
C LYS A 106 -5.96 12.51 5.02
N SER A 107 -5.66 12.88 3.78
CA SER A 107 -4.29 12.90 3.27
C SER A 107 -3.50 14.07 3.86
N ASP A 108 -2.18 13.86 4.03
CA ASP A 108 -1.24 14.88 4.51
C ASP A 108 -0.68 15.73 3.36
N ILE A 109 -0.95 15.33 2.12
CA ILE A 109 -0.45 16.02 0.93
C ILE A 109 -1.60 16.57 0.08
N GLU A 110 -1.29 17.59 -0.70
CA GLU A 110 -2.13 18.08 -1.79
C GLU A 110 -1.67 17.46 -3.11
N TYR A 111 -2.62 17.23 -4.01
CA TYR A 111 -2.35 16.63 -5.31
C TYR A 111 -2.32 17.71 -6.39
N GLU A 112 -1.21 17.79 -7.13
CA GLU A 112 -1.15 18.59 -8.34
C GLU A 112 -1.92 17.88 -9.47
N ARG A 113 -2.81 18.63 -10.13
CA ARG A 113 -3.65 18.12 -11.22
C ARG A 113 -3.31 18.73 -12.57
N ASP A 114 -2.06 19.15 -12.76
CA ASP A 114 -1.60 19.83 -13.99
C ASP A 114 -1.12 18.86 -15.08
N GLY A 115 -1.22 17.55 -14.87
CA GLY A 115 -0.79 16.52 -15.81
C GLY A 115 0.72 16.41 -16.00
N LYS A 116 1.53 17.02 -15.14
CA LYS A 116 2.99 17.03 -15.25
C LYS A 116 3.70 16.05 -14.32
N SER A 117 3.03 15.04 -13.83
CA SER A 117 3.62 13.99 -13.00
C SER A 117 3.69 12.67 -13.75
N VAL A 118 4.80 11.96 -13.63
CA VAL A 118 5.01 10.63 -14.19
C VAL A 118 5.36 9.67 -13.07
N ILE A 119 4.63 8.57 -12.97
CA ILE A 119 4.89 7.52 -11.99
C ILE A 119 5.90 6.54 -12.56
N VAL A 120 6.93 6.26 -11.79
CA VAL A 120 7.92 5.20 -12.04
C VAL A 120 7.64 4.08 -11.04
N LEU A 121 7.44 2.87 -11.54
CA LEU A 121 7.32 1.69 -10.73
C LEU A 121 8.73 1.13 -10.50
N GLY A 122 9.18 1.19 -9.27
CA GLY A 122 10.50 0.72 -8.86
C GLY A 122 10.56 -0.78 -8.64
N SER A 123 11.35 -1.23 -7.67
CA SER A 123 11.46 -2.63 -7.31
C SER A 123 10.30 -3.07 -6.41
N GLY A 124 9.84 -4.30 -6.59
CA GLY A 124 8.92 -4.96 -5.67
C GLY A 124 9.60 -5.36 -4.36
N ALA A 125 8.97 -6.27 -3.61
CA ALA A 125 9.53 -6.78 -2.36
C ALA A 125 10.97 -7.28 -2.54
N TYR A 126 11.85 -6.91 -1.61
CA TYR A 126 13.24 -7.37 -1.62
C TYR A 126 13.31 -8.90 -1.49
N ARG A 127 14.02 -9.53 -2.39
CA ARG A 127 14.18 -10.99 -2.45
C ARG A 127 15.49 -11.38 -3.10
N ILE A 128 15.93 -12.62 -2.87
CA ILE A 128 17.08 -13.18 -3.54
C ILE A 128 16.87 -13.12 -5.07
N GLY A 129 17.85 -12.60 -5.79
CA GLY A 129 17.78 -12.37 -7.23
C GLY A 129 17.30 -10.98 -7.64
N SER A 130 16.85 -10.14 -6.71
CA SER A 130 16.72 -8.71 -6.97
C SER A 130 18.11 -8.09 -6.95
N SER A 131 18.42 -7.28 -7.94
CA SER A 131 19.74 -6.65 -8.04
C SER A 131 19.63 -5.14 -8.21
N VAL A 132 20.73 -4.46 -7.93
CA VAL A 132 20.84 -3.00 -8.01
C VAL A 132 20.65 -2.45 -9.43
N GLU A 133 20.79 -3.29 -10.45
CA GLU A 133 20.55 -2.88 -11.84
C GLU A 133 19.10 -2.45 -12.08
N PHE A 134 18.13 -3.08 -11.42
CA PHE A 134 16.73 -2.67 -11.52
C PHE A 134 16.50 -1.29 -10.89
N ASP A 135 17.19 -1.01 -9.79
CA ASP A 135 17.15 0.29 -9.15
C ASP A 135 17.80 1.36 -10.00
N TRP A 136 18.92 1.06 -10.65
CA TRP A 136 19.57 1.95 -11.59
C TRP A 136 18.66 2.38 -12.75
N CYS A 137 17.84 1.48 -13.26
CA CYS A 137 16.83 1.80 -14.26
C CYS A 137 15.82 2.82 -13.72
N SER A 138 15.36 2.66 -12.48
CA SER A 138 14.45 3.60 -11.83
C SER A 138 15.07 4.98 -11.66
N VAL A 139 16.31 5.04 -11.17
CA VAL A 139 17.08 6.30 -11.02
C VAL A 139 17.24 7.01 -12.36
N THR A 140 17.66 6.28 -13.39
CA THR A 140 17.89 6.87 -14.73
C THR A 140 16.57 7.36 -15.34
N CYS A 141 15.47 6.64 -15.14
CA CYS A 141 14.15 7.05 -15.59
C CYS A 141 13.70 8.34 -14.90
N LEU A 142 13.79 8.41 -13.58
CA LEU A 142 13.44 9.60 -12.80
C LEU A 142 14.24 10.84 -13.24
N GLN A 143 15.55 10.70 -13.35
CA GLN A 143 16.42 11.78 -13.84
C GLN A 143 16.04 12.26 -15.24
N THR A 144 15.65 11.35 -16.12
CA THR A 144 15.22 11.69 -17.48
C THR A 144 13.88 12.45 -17.48
N ILE A 145 12.93 12.00 -16.66
CA ILE A 145 11.62 12.66 -16.46
C ILE A 145 11.83 14.09 -15.97
N GLN A 146 12.64 14.28 -14.92
CA GLN A 146 12.93 15.59 -14.35
C GLN A 146 13.64 16.53 -15.35
N LYS A 147 14.61 16.01 -16.13
CA LYS A 147 15.27 16.79 -17.21
C LYS A 147 14.32 17.28 -18.28
N GLN A 148 13.18 16.58 -18.47
CA GLN A 148 12.14 17.00 -19.42
C GLN A 148 11.10 17.93 -18.79
N GLY A 149 11.27 18.34 -17.53
CA GLY A 149 10.39 19.28 -16.82
C GLY A 149 9.12 18.64 -16.25
N TYR A 150 9.10 17.33 -16.09
CA TYR A 150 8.04 16.60 -15.40
C TYR A 150 8.46 16.28 -13.97
N ARG A 151 7.49 16.12 -13.07
CA ARG A 151 7.71 15.61 -11.72
C ARG A 151 7.80 14.09 -11.75
N GLY A 152 8.84 13.55 -11.12
CA GLY A 152 9.03 12.12 -10.93
C GLY A 152 8.36 11.65 -9.63
N VAL A 153 7.44 10.71 -9.75
CA VAL A 153 6.82 10.02 -8.60
C VAL A 153 7.28 8.58 -8.61
N LEU A 154 7.93 8.13 -7.55
CA LEU A 154 8.39 6.75 -7.41
C LEU A 154 7.49 5.97 -6.47
N ILE A 155 7.12 4.75 -6.86
CA ILE A 155 6.56 3.75 -5.96
C ILE A 155 7.57 2.62 -5.83
N ASN A 156 8.05 2.36 -4.62
CA ASN A 156 9.04 1.32 -4.36
C ASN A 156 8.75 0.63 -3.02
N TYR A 157 8.90 -0.67 -2.97
CA TYR A 157 8.75 -1.44 -1.73
C TYR A 157 10.06 -1.55 -0.94
N ASN A 158 11.21 -1.37 -1.59
CA ASN A 158 12.51 -1.41 -0.91
C ASN A 158 12.89 -0.02 -0.37
N PRO A 159 12.99 0.16 0.95
CA PRO A 159 13.32 1.45 1.55
C PRO A 159 14.83 1.76 1.56
N GLU A 160 15.69 0.82 1.18
CA GLU A 160 17.14 0.94 1.31
C GLU A 160 17.84 0.79 -0.04
N THR A 161 17.51 1.65 -1.00
CA THR A 161 18.14 1.64 -2.32
C THR A 161 18.26 3.08 -2.84
N VAL A 162 19.11 3.31 -3.83
CA VAL A 162 19.44 4.66 -4.33
C VAL A 162 18.21 5.41 -4.85
N SER A 163 17.27 4.72 -5.53
CA SER A 163 16.06 5.38 -6.04
C SER A 163 15.12 5.87 -4.93
N THR A 164 15.29 5.37 -3.70
CA THR A 164 14.50 5.78 -2.52
C THR A 164 15.22 6.81 -1.64
N ASP A 165 16.34 7.36 -2.09
CA ASP A 165 16.95 8.52 -1.44
C ASP A 165 16.07 9.76 -1.63
N TYR A 166 16.04 10.62 -0.62
CA TYR A 166 15.11 11.76 -0.50
C TYR A 166 15.20 12.78 -1.66
N ASP A 167 16.33 12.82 -2.35
CA ASP A 167 16.62 13.76 -3.43
C ASP A 167 16.45 13.17 -4.85
N MET A 168 16.05 11.90 -4.96
CA MET A 168 15.94 11.20 -6.25
C MET A 168 14.64 11.49 -6.99
N CYS A 169 13.55 11.82 -6.29
CA CYS A 169 12.25 12.07 -6.90
C CYS A 169 11.45 13.13 -6.13
N ASP A 170 10.42 13.67 -6.76
CA ASP A 170 9.57 14.69 -6.15
C ASP A 170 8.64 14.10 -5.08
N ARG A 171 8.20 12.84 -5.28
CA ARG A 171 7.38 12.08 -4.32
C ARG A 171 7.77 10.62 -4.35
N LEU A 172 7.89 10.05 -3.16
CA LEU A 172 8.27 8.67 -2.95
C LEU A 172 7.20 7.95 -2.11
N TYR A 173 6.57 6.95 -2.70
CA TYR A 173 5.64 6.08 -2.00
C TYR A 173 6.31 4.76 -1.65
N PHE A 174 6.38 4.47 -0.35
CA PHE A 174 6.77 3.16 0.14
C PHE A 174 5.55 2.25 0.17
N ASP A 175 5.35 1.51 -0.89
CA ASP A 175 4.22 0.59 -1.02
C ASP A 175 4.55 -0.56 -1.98
N GLU A 176 3.72 -1.58 -1.97
CA GLU A 176 3.86 -2.71 -2.87
C GLU A 176 3.41 -2.37 -4.30
N LEU A 177 4.01 -3.04 -5.27
CA LEU A 177 3.68 -2.87 -6.69
C LEU A 177 2.56 -3.83 -7.11
N THR A 178 1.39 -3.65 -6.53
CA THR A 178 0.18 -4.38 -6.90
C THR A 178 -0.81 -3.45 -7.60
N PHE A 179 -1.72 -4.01 -8.38
CA PHE A 179 -2.78 -3.24 -9.05
C PHE A 179 -3.62 -2.43 -8.06
N GLU A 180 -3.86 -2.99 -6.88
CA GLU A 180 -4.64 -2.31 -5.84
C GLU A 180 -3.93 -1.06 -5.29
N ARG A 181 -2.60 -1.10 -5.18
CA ARG A 181 -1.82 -0.01 -4.58
C ARG A 181 -1.44 1.08 -5.56
N VAL A 182 -1.14 0.71 -6.81
CA VAL A 182 -0.81 1.63 -7.90
C VAL A 182 -2.05 2.33 -8.44
#